data_7a108ae12077a9a6ab9b3533a027e108
#
_entry.id   7a108ae12077a9a6ab9b3533a027e108
#
_cell.length_a   1.000
_cell.length_b   1.000
_cell.length_c   1.000
_cell.angle_alpha   90.00
_cell.angle_beta   90.00
_cell.angle_gamma   90.00
#
_symmetry.space_group_name_H-M   'P 1'
#
loop_
_entity.id
_entity.type
_entity.pdbx_description
1 polymer ?
#
loop_
_entity_poly.entity_id
_entity_poly.type
_entity_poly.pdbx_seq_one_letter_code
_entity_poly.pdbx_strand_id
1 'polypeptide(L)'
;MSAPLRPVLGDMNSIICFRAMVIGVENILGSSAFGTLVSAGKLRGRAVVESLGASGVGLDRARELLDGAVGLEGTRLCMISDVKVEDDGAKVIVCISESICSAGEPKGSSRRLTFTLGAIHGAIEQLSGRSYKSLQVGSVLRGQDYDIVELTRKD
;
A
#
# COMPACT_ATOMS: atom_id res chain seq x y z
N MET A 1 7.73 -6.13 21.31
CA MET A 1 8.35 -5.27 20.27
C MET A 1 9.76 -5.77 20.01
N SER A 2 10.14 -5.96 18.76
CA SER A 2 11.52 -6.27 18.41
C SER A 2 12.41 -5.05 18.67
N ALA A 3 13.70 -5.28 19.00
CA ALA A 3 14.66 -4.19 19.12
C ALA A 3 14.79 -3.46 17.76
N PRO A 4 15.00 -2.13 17.77
CA PRO A 4 15.17 -1.37 16.53
C PRO A 4 16.43 -1.82 15.79
N LEU A 5 16.36 -1.85 14.47
CA LEU A 5 17.52 -2.17 13.60
C LEU A 5 18.63 -1.14 13.76
N ARG A 6 18.27 0.11 14.01
CA ARG A 6 19.19 1.22 14.25
C ARG A 6 19.05 1.71 15.69
N PRO A 7 19.98 1.36 16.61
CA PRO A 7 19.84 1.65 18.05
C PRO A 7 19.75 3.14 18.40
N VAL A 8 20.36 4.02 17.60
CA VAL A 8 20.42 5.47 17.87
C VAL A 8 19.38 6.24 17.06
N LEU A 9 19.29 5.99 15.74
CA LEU A 9 18.41 6.74 14.85
C LEU A 9 16.97 6.20 14.77
N GLY A 10 16.74 5.00 15.28
CA GLY A 10 15.45 4.32 15.12
C GLY A 10 15.20 3.84 13.68
N ASP A 11 14.08 3.19 13.48
CA ASP A 11 13.75 2.52 12.21
C ASP A 11 12.96 3.40 11.23
N MET A 12 12.46 4.54 11.70
CA MET A 12 11.73 5.48 10.84
C MET A 12 12.70 6.30 9.99
N ASN A 13 12.36 6.50 8.74
CA ASN A 13 13.10 7.33 7.80
C ASN A 13 12.21 8.43 7.24
N SER A 14 12.83 9.46 6.66
CA SER A 14 12.11 10.56 6.04
C SER A 14 11.30 10.09 4.83
N ILE A 15 10.03 10.47 4.77
CA ILE A 15 9.18 10.29 3.60
C ILE A 15 9.79 10.94 2.35
N ILE A 16 10.50 12.07 2.51
CA ILE A 16 11.15 12.78 1.41
C ILE A 16 12.22 11.89 0.78
N CYS A 17 13.01 11.20 1.58
CA CYS A 17 14.04 10.27 1.12
C CYS A 17 13.42 9.06 0.42
N PHE A 18 12.41 8.45 1.03
CA PHE A 18 11.73 7.29 0.45
C PHE A 18 11.02 7.63 -0.87
N ARG A 19 10.33 8.77 -0.89
CA ARG A 19 9.67 9.28 -2.10
C ARG A 19 10.69 9.57 -3.22
N ALA A 20 11.83 10.17 -2.90
CA ALA A 20 12.90 10.41 -3.87
C ALA A 20 13.43 9.10 -4.47
N MET A 21 13.52 8.03 -3.69
CA MET A 21 13.88 6.70 -4.19
C MET A 21 12.83 6.16 -5.17
N VAL A 22 11.55 6.24 -4.84
CA VAL A 22 10.45 5.79 -5.72
C VAL A 22 10.47 6.57 -7.04
N ILE A 23 10.57 7.90 -6.98
CA ILE A 23 10.64 8.76 -8.18
C ILE A 23 11.91 8.46 -8.98
N GLY A 24 13.05 8.26 -8.32
CA GLY A 24 14.32 7.91 -8.97
C GLY A 24 14.20 6.60 -9.75
N VAL A 25 13.61 5.58 -9.16
CA VAL A 25 13.35 4.29 -9.84
C VAL A 25 12.44 4.49 -11.05
N GLU A 26 11.36 5.27 -10.91
CA GLU A 26 10.46 5.58 -12.03
C GLU A 26 11.18 6.31 -13.17
N ASN A 27 12.03 7.26 -12.84
CA ASN A 27 12.80 8.02 -13.85
C ASN A 27 13.85 7.14 -14.57
N ILE A 28 14.48 6.21 -13.87
CA ILE A 28 15.52 5.33 -14.44
C ILE A 28 14.91 4.21 -15.28
N LEU A 29 13.84 3.57 -14.79
CA LEU A 29 13.26 2.38 -15.42
C LEU A 29 12.12 2.71 -16.40
N GLY A 30 11.60 3.93 -16.38
CA GLY A 30 10.48 4.34 -17.25
C GLY A 30 9.26 3.43 -17.04
N SER A 31 8.72 2.89 -18.13
CA SER A 31 7.52 2.04 -18.10
C SER A 31 7.68 0.75 -17.28
N SER A 32 8.90 0.26 -17.12
CA SER A 32 9.19 -0.95 -16.32
C SER A 32 9.13 -0.71 -14.81
N ALA A 33 9.17 0.54 -14.37
CA ALA A 33 9.18 0.90 -12.95
C ALA A 33 7.88 0.47 -12.24
N PHE A 34 6.73 0.57 -12.90
CA PHE A 34 5.45 0.24 -12.31
C PHE A 34 5.43 -1.18 -11.75
N GLY A 35 5.69 -2.17 -12.58
CA GLY A 35 5.70 -3.57 -12.16
C GLY A 35 6.74 -3.86 -11.07
N THR A 36 7.91 -3.28 -11.18
CA THR A 36 9.00 -3.43 -10.21
C THR A 36 8.60 -2.89 -8.84
N LEU A 37 8.09 -1.66 -8.78
CA LEU A 37 7.70 -1.02 -7.52
C LEU A 37 6.46 -1.67 -6.89
N VAL A 38 5.47 -2.05 -7.70
CA VAL A 38 4.30 -2.80 -7.21
C VAL A 38 4.73 -4.14 -6.62
N SER A 39 5.62 -4.86 -7.28
CA SER A 39 6.14 -6.15 -6.77
C SER A 39 6.91 -5.98 -5.47
N ALA A 40 7.77 -4.96 -5.37
CA ALA A 40 8.49 -4.66 -4.13
C ALA A 40 7.53 -4.30 -2.99
N GLY A 41 6.52 -3.47 -3.27
CA GLY A 41 5.47 -3.14 -2.31
C GLY A 41 4.70 -4.38 -1.86
N LYS A 42 4.36 -5.25 -2.78
CA LYS A 42 3.63 -6.51 -2.49
C LYS A 42 4.39 -7.41 -1.52
N LEU A 43 5.68 -7.58 -1.73
CA LEU A 43 6.54 -8.31 -0.80
C LEU A 43 6.53 -7.66 0.59
N ARG A 44 6.62 -6.33 0.64
CA ARG A 44 6.61 -5.59 1.90
C ARG A 44 5.28 -5.73 2.63
N GLY A 45 4.16 -5.58 1.94
CA GLY A 45 2.82 -5.71 2.53
C GLY A 45 2.60 -7.09 3.16
N ARG A 46 3.00 -8.14 2.47
CA ARG A 46 2.96 -9.52 2.99
C ARG A 46 3.81 -9.67 4.25
N ALA A 47 5.06 -9.23 4.20
CA ALA A 47 6.01 -9.36 5.31
C ALA A 47 5.53 -8.63 6.56
N VAL A 48 4.91 -7.45 6.44
CA VAL A 48 4.37 -6.70 7.58
C VAL A 48 3.20 -7.46 8.22
N VAL A 49 2.24 -7.94 7.42
CA VAL A 49 1.11 -8.72 7.94
C VAL A 49 1.59 -10.00 8.63
N GLU A 50 2.57 -10.68 8.05
CA GLU A 50 3.20 -11.84 8.67
C GLU A 50 3.83 -11.50 10.01
N SER A 51 4.57 -10.38 10.09
CA SER A 51 5.20 -9.93 11.34
C SER A 51 4.18 -9.55 12.43
N LEU A 52 2.96 -9.18 12.06
CA LEU A 52 1.85 -8.95 12.98
C LEU A 52 1.15 -10.23 13.42
N GLY A 53 1.56 -11.40 12.91
CA GLY A 53 0.90 -12.67 13.18
C GLY A 53 -0.50 -12.78 12.59
N ALA A 54 -0.80 -12.02 11.55
CA ALA A 54 -2.16 -11.89 10.98
C ALA A 54 -2.35 -12.63 9.66
N SER A 55 -1.45 -13.55 9.31
CA SER A 55 -1.56 -14.36 8.08
C SER A 55 -2.79 -15.25 8.12
N GLY A 56 -3.64 -15.17 7.08
CA GLY A 56 -4.81 -16.04 6.92
C GLY A 56 -5.95 -15.79 7.91
N VAL A 57 -5.93 -14.68 8.66
CA VAL A 57 -7.00 -14.38 9.65
C VAL A 57 -8.32 -13.93 9.00
N GLY A 58 -8.32 -13.70 7.69
CA GLY A 58 -9.49 -13.22 6.96
C GLY A 58 -9.58 -11.69 6.87
N LEU A 59 -10.70 -11.21 6.37
CA LEU A 59 -10.90 -9.79 6.05
C LEU A 59 -11.85 -9.05 7.01
N ASP A 60 -12.37 -9.70 8.03
CA ASP A 60 -13.33 -9.09 8.97
C ASP A 60 -12.77 -7.86 9.70
N ARG A 61 -11.47 -7.85 9.93
CA ARG A 61 -10.73 -6.75 10.54
C ARG A 61 -9.76 -6.08 9.57
N ALA A 62 -10.07 -6.14 8.26
CA ALA A 62 -9.13 -5.68 7.23
C ALA A 62 -8.70 -4.22 7.42
N ARG A 63 -9.61 -3.32 7.78
CA ARG A 63 -9.28 -1.90 8.01
C ARG A 63 -8.25 -1.73 9.12
N GLU A 64 -8.48 -2.33 10.27
CA GLU A 64 -7.59 -2.25 11.42
C GLU A 64 -6.22 -2.86 11.11
N LEU A 65 -6.22 -4.05 10.49
CA LEU A 65 -4.99 -4.76 10.16
C LEU A 65 -4.20 -4.07 9.04
N LEU A 66 -4.87 -3.46 8.06
CA LEU A 66 -4.21 -2.62 7.06
C LEU A 66 -3.61 -1.35 7.69
N ASP A 67 -4.33 -0.71 8.62
CA ASP A 67 -3.79 0.45 9.33
C ASP A 67 -2.54 0.07 10.13
N GLY A 68 -2.56 -1.05 10.83
CA GLY A 68 -1.40 -1.61 11.53
C GLY A 68 -0.26 -2.04 10.62
N ALA A 69 -0.52 -2.36 9.36
CA ALA A 69 0.50 -2.78 8.40
C ALA A 69 1.07 -1.59 7.62
N VAL A 70 0.23 -0.86 6.91
CA VAL A 70 0.67 0.16 5.94
C VAL A 70 0.18 1.57 6.28
N GLY A 71 -0.71 1.70 7.26
CA GLY A 71 -1.32 2.95 7.69
C GLY A 71 -0.58 3.66 8.83
N LEU A 72 -1.35 4.45 9.58
CA LEU A 72 -0.84 5.33 10.63
C LEU A 72 -0.13 4.57 11.76
N GLU A 73 -0.70 3.45 12.17
CA GLU A 73 -0.15 2.62 13.25
C GLU A 73 0.99 1.69 12.78
N GLY A 74 1.21 1.61 11.47
CA GLY A 74 2.22 0.75 10.85
C GLY A 74 3.36 1.52 10.19
N THR A 75 3.59 1.22 8.93
CA THR A 75 4.73 1.76 8.17
C THR A 75 4.50 3.17 7.61
N ARG A 76 3.31 3.73 7.77
CA ARG A 76 2.92 5.08 7.35
C ARG A 76 3.14 5.35 5.85
N LEU A 77 2.86 4.36 5.01
CA LEU A 77 2.88 4.54 3.55
C LEU A 77 1.72 5.38 3.05
N CYS A 78 0.62 5.38 3.80
CA CYS A 78 -0.59 6.14 3.53
C CYS A 78 -1.47 6.21 4.78
N MET A 79 -2.54 6.98 4.73
CA MET A 79 -3.64 6.87 5.69
C MET A 79 -4.72 5.96 5.11
N ILE A 80 -5.21 5.01 5.89
CA ILE A 80 -6.36 4.17 5.53
C ILE A 80 -7.63 4.90 5.92
N SER A 81 -8.37 5.38 4.93
CA SER A 81 -9.61 6.13 5.16
C SER A 81 -10.82 5.19 5.26
N ASP A 82 -10.92 4.22 4.36
CA ASP A 82 -11.98 3.22 4.37
C ASP A 82 -11.55 1.92 3.72
N VAL A 83 -12.15 0.81 4.15
CA VAL A 83 -11.99 -0.52 3.56
C VAL A 83 -13.35 -1.16 3.44
N LYS A 84 -13.78 -1.47 2.23
CA LYS A 84 -15.04 -2.14 1.92
C LYS A 84 -14.75 -3.53 1.37
N VAL A 85 -15.31 -4.54 2.02
CA VAL A 85 -15.23 -5.94 1.57
C VAL A 85 -16.59 -6.35 1.04
N GLU A 86 -16.63 -6.78 -0.21
CA GLU A 86 -17.86 -7.20 -0.90
C GLU A 86 -17.77 -8.69 -1.27
N ASP A 87 -18.94 -9.35 -1.31
CA ASP A 87 -19.11 -10.71 -1.79
C ASP A 87 -18.11 -11.71 -1.19
N ASP A 88 -18.05 -11.78 0.14
CA ASP A 88 -17.12 -12.65 0.88
C ASP A 88 -15.66 -12.50 0.42
N GLY A 89 -15.25 -11.26 0.20
CA GLY A 89 -13.88 -10.94 -0.22
C GLY A 89 -13.61 -11.17 -1.71
N ALA A 90 -14.63 -11.35 -2.54
CA ALA A 90 -14.45 -11.37 -3.98
C ALA A 90 -13.95 -10.03 -4.51
N LYS A 91 -14.35 -8.95 -3.82
CA LYS A 91 -13.91 -7.60 -4.12
C LYS A 91 -13.56 -6.85 -2.84
N VAL A 92 -12.44 -6.15 -2.83
CA VAL A 92 -12.02 -5.27 -1.73
C VAL A 92 -11.69 -3.90 -2.29
N ILE A 93 -12.27 -2.86 -1.70
CA ILE A 93 -12.04 -1.46 -2.09
C ILE A 93 -11.37 -0.77 -0.92
N VAL A 94 -10.20 -0.17 -1.15
CA VAL A 94 -9.43 0.54 -0.14
C VAL A 94 -9.29 1.99 -0.56
N CYS A 95 -9.84 2.90 0.26
CA CYS A 95 -9.70 4.35 0.09
C CYS A 95 -8.56 4.84 0.98
N ILE A 96 -7.61 5.54 0.39
CA ILE A 96 -6.42 6.04 1.09
C ILE A 96 -6.18 7.52 0.80
N SER A 97 -5.48 8.17 1.70
CA SER A 97 -4.96 9.53 1.54
C SER A 97 -3.50 9.61 1.98
N GLU A 98 -2.86 10.72 1.70
CA GLU A 98 -1.45 10.97 2.05
C GLU A 98 -0.48 9.85 1.64
N SER A 99 -0.76 9.18 0.52
CA SER A 99 0.15 8.17 0.00
C SER A 99 1.50 8.78 -0.38
N ILE A 100 2.58 8.08 -0.07
CA ILE A 100 3.94 8.47 -0.51
C ILE A 100 4.05 8.62 -2.02
N CYS A 101 3.19 7.96 -2.80
CA CYS A 101 3.18 8.05 -4.27
C CYS A 101 2.48 9.33 -4.78
N SER A 102 1.58 9.92 -3.99
CA SER A 102 0.77 11.08 -4.38
C SER A 102 1.18 12.36 -3.64
N ALA A 103 1.72 12.24 -2.43
CA ALA A 103 2.06 13.37 -1.59
C ALA A 103 3.08 14.30 -2.26
N GLY A 104 2.74 15.60 -2.34
CA GLY A 104 3.60 16.61 -2.93
C GLY A 104 3.63 16.64 -4.46
N GLU A 105 2.87 15.79 -5.14
CA GLU A 105 2.71 15.86 -6.59
C GLU A 105 1.71 16.96 -6.98
N PRO A 106 1.92 17.63 -8.12
CA PRO A 106 0.98 18.65 -8.59
C PRO A 106 -0.36 18.02 -9.00
N LYS A 107 -1.44 18.74 -8.78
CA LYS A 107 -2.77 18.38 -9.28
C LYS A 107 -2.74 18.21 -10.80
N GLY A 108 -3.41 17.18 -11.29
CA GLY A 108 -3.44 16.81 -12.70
C GLY A 108 -2.27 15.91 -13.14
N SER A 109 -1.33 15.58 -12.26
CA SER A 109 -0.27 14.62 -12.54
C SER A 109 -0.85 13.27 -12.98
N SER A 110 -0.22 12.64 -13.95
CA SER A 110 -0.53 11.28 -14.40
C SER A 110 0.10 10.19 -13.53
N ARG A 111 0.85 10.56 -12.50
CA ARG A 111 1.52 9.61 -11.60
C ARG A 111 0.51 8.69 -10.93
N ARG A 112 0.86 7.44 -10.84
CA ARG A 112 0.03 6.37 -10.24
C ARG A 112 0.62 5.89 -8.93
N LEU A 113 -0.21 5.27 -8.12
CA LEU A 113 0.26 4.46 -7.00
C LEU A 113 1.11 3.31 -7.53
N THR A 114 2.28 3.11 -6.95
CA THR A 114 3.20 2.01 -7.30
C THR A 114 3.49 1.17 -6.06
N PHE A 115 4.45 1.55 -5.28
CA PHE A 115 4.82 0.80 -4.06
C PHE A 115 3.65 0.68 -3.07
N THR A 116 2.89 1.75 -2.85
CA THR A 116 1.71 1.73 -1.95
C THR A 116 0.63 0.79 -2.47
N LEU A 117 0.36 0.79 -3.78
CA LEU A 117 -0.57 -0.17 -4.41
C LEU A 117 -0.14 -1.61 -4.11
N GLY A 118 1.13 -1.90 -4.33
CA GLY A 118 1.72 -3.21 -4.05
C GLY A 118 1.59 -3.59 -2.57
N ALA A 119 1.90 -2.68 -1.66
CA ALA A 119 1.83 -2.94 -0.22
C ALA A 119 0.41 -3.28 0.23
N ILE A 120 -0.60 -2.55 -0.23
CA ILE A 120 -2.01 -2.87 0.04
C ILE A 120 -2.38 -4.24 -0.56
N HIS A 121 -1.99 -4.49 -1.81
CA HIS A 121 -2.24 -5.76 -2.50
C HIS A 121 -1.64 -6.94 -1.71
N GLY A 122 -0.36 -6.86 -1.37
CA GLY A 122 0.32 -7.92 -0.61
C GLY A 122 -0.28 -8.14 0.78
N ALA A 123 -0.66 -7.05 1.47
CA ALA A 123 -1.30 -7.13 2.77
C ALA A 123 -2.66 -7.85 2.68
N ILE A 124 -3.52 -7.49 1.73
CA ILE A 124 -4.84 -8.14 1.55
C ILE A 124 -4.68 -9.62 1.19
N GLU A 125 -3.73 -9.98 0.31
CA GLU A 125 -3.47 -11.39 0.00
C GLU A 125 -3.00 -12.17 1.22
N GLN A 126 -2.12 -11.59 2.03
CA GLN A 126 -1.61 -12.25 3.23
C GLN A 126 -2.68 -12.40 4.32
N LEU A 127 -3.53 -11.38 4.52
CA LEU A 127 -4.66 -11.44 5.46
C LEU A 127 -5.68 -12.50 5.06
N SER A 128 -6.04 -12.55 3.79
CA SER A 128 -7.12 -13.42 3.30
C SER A 128 -6.67 -14.84 2.97
N GLY A 129 -5.38 -15.05 2.69
CA GLY A 129 -4.87 -16.30 2.12
C GLY A 129 -5.31 -16.54 0.67
N ARG A 130 -5.79 -15.50 -0.02
CA ARG A 130 -6.33 -15.57 -1.40
C ARG A 130 -5.52 -14.69 -2.33
N SER A 131 -5.59 -14.97 -3.62
CA SER A 131 -4.92 -14.18 -4.66
C SER A 131 -5.84 -13.14 -5.28
N TYR A 132 -5.31 -11.96 -5.57
CA TYR A 132 -6.06 -10.83 -6.13
C TYR A 132 -5.38 -10.24 -7.37
N LYS A 133 -6.16 -9.51 -8.14
CA LYS A 133 -5.70 -8.47 -9.06
C LYS A 133 -5.98 -7.13 -8.43
N SER A 134 -5.08 -6.17 -8.55
CA SER A 134 -5.27 -4.82 -8.01
C SER A 134 -5.24 -3.77 -9.12
N LEU A 135 -6.03 -2.72 -8.95
CA LEU A 135 -6.11 -1.61 -9.87
C LEU A 135 -6.37 -0.33 -9.07
N GLN A 136 -5.68 0.75 -9.40
CA GLN A 136 -6.04 2.08 -8.92
C GLN A 136 -7.22 2.59 -9.76
N VAL A 137 -8.36 2.82 -9.12
CA VAL A 137 -9.60 3.28 -9.78
C VAL A 137 -9.96 4.71 -9.42
N GLY A 138 -9.24 5.32 -8.49
CA GLY A 138 -9.40 6.72 -8.09
C GLY A 138 -8.08 7.37 -7.74
N SER A 139 -7.99 8.69 -7.89
CA SER A 139 -6.77 9.44 -7.60
C SER A 139 -7.07 10.85 -7.10
N VAL A 140 -6.42 11.22 -5.98
CA VAL A 140 -6.42 12.60 -5.48
C VAL A 140 -5.77 13.57 -6.46
N LEU A 141 -4.82 13.10 -7.27
CA LEU A 141 -4.14 13.91 -8.27
C LEU A 141 -5.06 14.25 -9.47
N ARG A 142 -6.09 13.46 -9.70
CA ARG A 142 -7.09 13.63 -10.75
C ARG A 142 -8.44 14.14 -10.24
N GLY A 143 -8.44 14.75 -9.04
CA GLY A 143 -9.58 15.50 -8.51
C GLY A 143 -10.54 14.70 -7.63
N GLN A 144 -10.23 13.45 -7.28
CA GLN A 144 -11.02 12.67 -6.34
C GLN A 144 -10.55 12.93 -4.90
N ASP A 145 -11.43 12.62 -3.93
CA ASP A 145 -11.14 12.84 -2.50
C ASP A 145 -10.09 11.87 -1.97
N TYR A 146 -9.99 10.68 -2.57
CA TYR A 146 -9.08 9.61 -2.16
C TYR A 146 -8.35 9.02 -3.35
N ASP A 147 -7.18 8.46 -3.11
CA ASP A 147 -6.65 7.40 -3.95
C ASP A 147 -7.41 6.12 -3.62
N ILE A 148 -7.89 5.41 -4.64
CA ILE A 148 -8.76 4.24 -4.46
C ILE A 148 -8.11 3.03 -5.14
N VAL A 149 -7.92 1.99 -4.34
CA VAL A 149 -7.41 0.69 -4.80
C VAL A 149 -8.55 -0.32 -4.80
N GLU A 150 -8.80 -0.91 -5.93
CA GLU A 150 -9.75 -2.02 -6.08
C GLU A 150 -8.99 -3.33 -6.25
N LEU A 151 -9.34 -4.32 -5.44
CA LEU A 151 -8.80 -5.67 -5.53
C LEU A 151 -9.94 -6.63 -5.90
N THR A 152 -9.73 -7.44 -6.93
CA THR A 152 -10.65 -8.47 -7.37
C THR A 152 -9.99 -9.82 -7.21
N ARG A 153 -10.66 -10.75 -6.51
CA ARG A 153 -10.15 -12.10 -6.29
C ARG A 153 -9.96 -12.82 -7.63
N LYS A 154 -8.84 -13.49 -7.75
CA LYS A 154 -8.60 -14.43 -8.86
C LYS A 154 -9.29 -15.75 -8.57
N ASP A 155 -9.90 -16.31 -9.58
CA ASP A 155 -10.50 -17.64 -9.51
C ASP A 155 -9.44 -18.74 -9.38
#